data_8417a29d53835732c115358467cd9cfa
#
_entry.id   8417a29d53835732c115358467cd9cfa
#
_cell.length_a   1.000
_cell.length_b   1.000
_cell.length_c   1.000
_cell.angle_alpha   90.00
_cell.angle_beta   90.00
_cell.angle_gamma   90.00
#
_symmetry.space_group_name_H-M   'P 1'
#
loop_
_entity.id
_entity.type
_entity.pdbx_description
1 polymer ?
#
loop_
_entity_poly.entity_id
_entity_poly.type
_entity_poly.pdbx_seq_one_letter_code
_entity_poly.pdbx_strand_id
1 'polypeptide(L)'
;MVSMNTESNRPARRWMCGALITSSLILGAAACGGGDASGPELSAAGDRGISLSSSSGCAGCHGTDGQGGVGPTWQGLAGAEVELADGTMVVADEEYLIRAIKEPSADLRAGYPVQMPRNNLDDQQVADIVAYINDLAAVTPGG
;
A
#
# COMPACT_ATOMS: atom_id res chain seq x y z
N MET A 1 -47.07 16.45 -36.30
CA MET A 1 -46.54 15.74 -37.44
C MET A 1 -45.75 14.60 -36.90
N VAL A 2 -46.37 13.42 -36.69
CA VAL A 2 -46.60 12.35 -37.66
C VAL A 2 -45.27 11.88 -38.23
N SER A 3 -44.74 10.73 -37.88
CA SER A 3 -44.92 9.44 -38.55
C SER A 3 -44.03 8.42 -37.84
N MET A 4 -44.54 7.36 -37.26
CA MET A 4 -44.83 6.04 -37.85
C MET A 4 -43.56 5.28 -38.21
N ASN A 5 -43.21 4.27 -37.36
CA ASN A 5 -43.62 2.88 -37.47
C ASN A 5 -42.85 2.09 -38.54
N THR A 6 -42.12 1.07 -38.14
CA THR A 6 -42.12 -0.19 -38.89
C THR A 6 -41.70 -1.34 -37.97
N GLU A 7 -42.68 -2.10 -37.59
CA GLU A 7 -42.53 -3.49 -37.14
C GLU A 7 -41.95 -4.33 -38.27
N SER A 8 -40.99 -5.18 -37.99
CA SER A 8 -40.64 -6.29 -38.87
C SER A 8 -40.66 -7.60 -38.09
N ASN A 9 -41.82 -8.18 -38.14
CA ASN A 9 -42.17 -9.54 -37.84
C ASN A 9 -41.38 -10.50 -38.75
N ARG A 10 -40.62 -11.47 -38.19
CA ARG A 10 -40.16 -12.64 -38.92
C ARG A 10 -40.26 -13.92 -38.08
N PRO A 11 -40.69 -15.00 -38.74
CA PRO A 11 -41.27 -16.17 -38.08
C PRO A 11 -40.25 -17.18 -37.57
N ALA A 12 -40.74 -17.98 -36.65
CA ALA A 12 -40.15 -19.17 -36.09
C ALA A 12 -39.66 -20.16 -37.16
N ARG A 13 -38.45 -20.64 -37.02
CA ARG A 13 -38.01 -21.84 -37.71
C ARG A 13 -37.57 -22.86 -36.66
N ARG A 14 -38.54 -23.76 -36.38
CA ARG A 14 -38.32 -25.00 -35.63
C ARG A 14 -37.38 -25.90 -36.47
N TRP A 15 -36.26 -26.25 -35.85
CA TRP A 15 -35.51 -27.46 -36.22
C TRP A 15 -35.31 -28.30 -34.95
N MET A 16 -36.12 -29.38 -34.91
CA MET A 16 -35.86 -30.52 -34.06
C MET A 16 -34.76 -31.35 -34.72
N CYS A 17 -33.71 -31.63 -34.05
CA CYS A 17 -32.99 -32.92 -34.14
C CYS A 17 -32.10 -33.07 -32.93
N GLY A 18 -32.36 -34.11 -32.23
CA GLY A 18 -31.72 -34.55 -31.02
C GLY A 18 -30.34 -35.11 -31.27
N ALA A 19 -29.57 -35.07 -30.22
CA ALA A 19 -28.54 -36.06 -29.89
C ALA A 19 -28.16 -35.92 -28.43
N LEU A 20 -28.35 -37.00 -27.71
CA LEU A 20 -27.84 -37.25 -26.38
C LEU A 20 -26.32 -37.14 -26.38
N ILE A 21 -25.75 -36.24 -25.58
CA ILE A 21 -24.35 -36.28 -25.24
C ILE A 21 -24.25 -36.15 -23.72
N THR A 22 -23.69 -37.20 -23.15
CA THR A 22 -23.34 -37.52 -21.79
C THR A 22 -22.68 -36.35 -21.00
N SER A 23 -23.18 -36.20 -19.78
CA SER A 23 -22.55 -35.47 -18.69
C SER A 23 -21.04 -35.75 -18.55
N SER A 24 -20.24 -34.75 -18.70
CA SER A 24 -18.93 -34.67 -18.05
C SER A 24 -18.89 -33.38 -17.25
N LEU A 25 -19.16 -33.55 -15.96
CA LEU A 25 -19.00 -32.48 -14.96
C LEU A 25 -17.50 -32.27 -14.74
N ILE A 26 -16.91 -31.37 -15.51
CA ILE A 26 -15.58 -30.87 -15.23
C ILE A 26 -15.77 -29.70 -14.25
N LEU A 27 -15.57 -30.00 -12.96
CA LEU A 27 -15.31 -28.96 -11.96
C LEU A 27 -13.99 -28.28 -12.33
N GLY A 28 -14.04 -27.26 -13.16
CA GLY A 28 -12.99 -26.30 -13.36
C GLY A 28 -12.85 -25.48 -12.09
N ALA A 29 -11.93 -25.83 -11.20
CA ALA A 29 -11.41 -24.93 -10.20
C ALA A 29 -10.78 -23.76 -10.95
N ALA A 30 -11.50 -22.62 -11.04
CA ALA A 30 -10.91 -21.35 -11.39
C ALA A 30 -9.95 -20.98 -10.25
N ALA A 31 -8.69 -21.44 -10.35
CA ALA A 31 -7.60 -20.83 -9.63
C ALA A 31 -7.48 -19.40 -10.17
N CYS A 32 -8.06 -18.45 -9.46
CA CYS A 32 -7.64 -17.07 -9.56
C CYS A 32 -6.17 -17.05 -9.13
N GLY A 33 -5.27 -17.20 -10.08
CA GLY A 33 -3.88 -16.87 -9.90
C GLY A 33 -3.80 -15.37 -9.63
N GLY A 34 -3.86 -14.99 -8.35
CA GLY A 34 -3.40 -13.70 -7.90
C GLY A 34 -1.92 -13.66 -8.24
N GLY A 35 -1.52 -12.77 -9.17
CA GLY A 35 -0.13 -12.51 -9.43
C GLY A 35 0.53 -12.10 -8.11
N ASP A 36 1.69 -12.68 -7.85
CA ASP A 36 2.59 -12.28 -6.79
C ASP A 36 2.93 -10.80 -6.94
N ALA A 37 2.14 -9.93 -6.33
CA ALA A 37 2.59 -8.61 -5.97
C ALA A 37 3.56 -8.83 -4.80
N SER A 38 4.85 -8.96 -5.10
CA SER A 38 5.93 -9.20 -4.13
C SER A 38 6.22 -7.97 -3.28
N GLY A 39 5.18 -7.31 -2.76
CA GLY A 39 5.29 -6.32 -1.70
C GLY A 39 5.16 -6.98 -0.34
N PRO A 40 5.61 -6.31 0.74
CA PRO A 40 5.38 -6.80 2.08
C PRO A 40 3.87 -6.92 2.33
N GLU A 41 3.48 -7.97 3.06
CA GLU A 41 2.10 -8.12 3.52
C GLU A 41 1.84 -7.08 4.62
N LEU A 42 0.96 -6.13 4.33
CA LEU A 42 0.65 -5.07 5.27
C LEU A 42 -0.45 -5.51 6.25
N SER A 43 -0.34 -5.07 7.48
CA SER A 43 -1.44 -5.14 8.44
C SER A 43 -2.56 -4.16 8.05
N ALA A 44 -3.77 -4.35 8.57
CA ALA A 44 -4.87 -3.41 8.32
C ALA A 44 -4.56 -1.96 8.78
N ALA A 45 -3.70 -1.79 9.79
CA ALA A 45 -3.20 -0.49 10.19
C ALA A 45 -2.15 0.04 9.20
N GLY A 46 -1.24 -0.82 8.73
CA GLY A 46 -0.26 -0.48 7.70
C GLY A 46 -0.90 -0.07 6.38
N ASP A 47 -2.00 -0.72 5.95
CA ASP A 47 -2.77 -0.32 4.77
C ASP A 47 -3.33 1.12 4.90
N ARG A 48 -3.80 1.49 6.09
CA ARG A 48 -4.18 2.88 6.36
C ARG A 48 -2.96 3.80 6.37
N GLY A 49 -1.86 3.34 6.95
CA GLY A 49 -0.60 4.07 7.06
C GLY A 49 0.00 4.43 5.70
N ILE A 50 0.07 3.50 4.74
CA ILE A 50 0.56 3.79 3.38
C ILE A 50 -0.36 4.78 2.65
N SER A 51 -1.67 4.63 2.77
CA SER A 51 -2.64 5.55 2.19
C SER A 51 -2.50 6.96 2.77
N LEU A 52 -2.31 7.05 4.10
CA LEU A 52 -2.13 8.29 4.81
C LEU A 52 -0.79 8.95 4.48
N SER A 53 0.30 8.18 4.36
CA SER A 53 1.62 8.69 4.00
C SER A 53 1.60 9.37 2.62
N SER A 54 0.85 8.81 1.68
CA SER A 54 0.67 9.39 0.34
C SER A 54 -0.16 10.67 0.39
N SER A 55 -1.30 10.65 1.10
CA SER A 55 -2.21 11.80 1.16
C SER A 55 -1.68 12.97 2.00
N SER A 56 -0.82 12.69 2.99
CA SER A 56 -0.18 13.71 3.84
C SER A 56 1.17 14.19 3.31
N GLY A 57 1.61 13.71 2.13
CA GLY A 57 2.83 14.16 1.47
C GLY A 57 4.12 13.52 1.97
N CYS A 58 4.08 12.58 2.92
CA CYS A 58 5.25 11.89 3.47
C CYS A 58 6.02 11.14 2.37
N ALA A 59 5.27 10.48 1.47
CA ALA A 59 5.82 9.72 0.35
C ALA A 59 6.70 10.57 -0.58
N GLY A 60 6.51 11.89 -0.63
CA GLY A 60 7.33 12.80 -1.43
C GLY A 60 8.81 12.83 -1.02
N CYS A 61 9.09 12.57 0.25
CA CYS A 61 10.46 12.52 0.79
C CYS A 61 10.91 11.10 1.10
N HIS A 62 10.01 10.26 1.62
CA HIS A 62 10.33 8.89 2.07
C HIS A 62 10.12 7.81 1.01
N GLY A 63 9.62 8.20 -0.17
CA GLY A 63 9.30 7.27 -1.25
C GLY A 63 7.89 6.67 -1.11
N THR A 64 7.29 6.27 -2.24
CA THR A 64 5.92 5.72 -2.29
C THR A 64 5.79 4.39 -1.55
N ASP A 65 6.88 3.63 -1.51
CA ASP A 65 6.97 2.32 -0.86
C ASP A 65 7.92 2.35 0.36
N GLY A 66 8.16 3.55 0.90
CA GLY A 66 9.05 3.75 2.04
C GLY A 66 10.53 3.52 1.73
N GLN A 67 10.91 3.46 0.45
CA GLN A 67 12.29 3.17 0.01
C GLN A 67 13.28 4.30 0.29
N GLY A 68 12.81 5.45 0.76
CA GLY A 68 13.63 6.62 1.01
C GLY A 68 13.75 7.54 -0.20
N GLY A 69 14.60 8.57 -0.06
CA GLY A 69 14.86 9.58 -1.06
C GLY A 69 15.53 10.80 -0.41
N VAL A 70 14.85 11.94 -0.41
CA VAL A 70 15.27 13.13 0.34
C VAL A 70 15.25 12.88 1.85
N GLY A 71 14.24 12.10 2.32
CA GLY A 71 14.16 11.59 3.67
C GLY A 71 14.68 10.16 3.79
N PRO A 72 14.91 9.66 5.02
CA PRO A 72 15.38 8.31 5.25
C PRO A 72 14.40 7.24 4.78
N THR A 73 14.94 6.08 4.39
CA THR A 73 14.13 4.89 4.12
C THR A 73 13.37 4.45 5.38
N TRP A 74 12.16 3.94 5.19
CA TRP A 74 11.38 3.24 6.21
C TRP A 74 11.58 1.72 6.14
N GLN A 75 12.06 1.23 5.00
CA GLN A 75 12.38 -0.19 4.82
C GLN A 75 13.52 -0.57 5.77
N GLY A 76 13.29 -1.60 6.58
CA GLY A 76 14.25 -2.06 7.58
C GLY A 76 14.51 -1.08 8.73
N LEU A 77 13.69 -0.02 8.88
CA LEU A 77 13.94 1.01 9.89
C LEU A 77 13.51 0.56 11.30
N ALA A 78 12.30 0.01 11.44
CA ALA A 78 11.78 -0.36 12.74
C ALA A 78 12.69 -1.39 13.41
N GLY A 79 13.13 -1.08 14.64
CA GLY A 79 14.07 -1.89 15.44
C GLY A 79 15.54 -1.76 15.04
N ALA A 80 15.88 -1.00 14.01
CA ALA A 80 17.27 -0.78 13.62
C ALA A 80 17.97 0.24 14.53
N GLU A 81 19.29 0.12 14.68
CA GLU A 81 20.11 1.19 15.24
C GLU A 81 20.30 2.31 14.21
N VAL A 82 20.08 3.53 14.62
CA VAL A 82 20.21 4.72 13.78
C VAL A 82 21.09 5.77 14.46
N GLU A 83 21.91 6.46 13.67
CA GLU A 83 22.76 7.54 14.12
C GLU A 83 22.02 8.88 14.01
N LEU A 84 22.05 9.67 15.07
CA LEU A 84 21.59 11.05 15.10
C LEU A 84 22.69 12.02 14.65
N ALA A 85 22.33 13.25 14.32
CA ALA A 85 23.24 14.28 13.84
C ALA A 85 24.31 14.69 14.87
N ASP A 86 24.07 14.43 16.15
CA ASP A 86 25.05 14.66 17.23
C ASP A 86 25.97 13.46 17.47
N GLY A 87 25.85 12.38 16.68
CA GLY A 87 26.63 11.15 16.81
C GLY A 87 26.04 10.13 17.79
N THR A 88 24.88 10.41 18.39
CA THR A 88 24.21 9.47 19.31
C THR A 88 23.60 8.32 18.51
N MET A 89 23.80 7.08 18.99
CA MET A 89 23.12 5.89 18.46
C MET A 89 21.85 5.62 19.25
N VAL A 90 20.73 5.44 18.57
CA VAL A 90 19.43 5.10 19.16
C VAL A 90 18.79 3.95 18.40
N VAL A 91 17.92 3.19 19.07
CA VAL A 91 17.10 2.18 18.39
C VAL A 91 15.84 2.87 17.87
N ALA A 92 15.51 2.61 16.60
CA ALA A 92 14.27 3.10 15.99
C ALA A 92 13.08 2.24 16.46
N ASP A 93 12.82 2.28 17.78
CA ASP A 93 11.66 1.65 18.39
C ASP A 93 10.38 2.47 18.18
N GLU A 94 9.25 1.98 18.68
CA GLU A 94 7.96 2.62 18.52
C GLU A 94 7.94 4.05 19.08
N GLU A 95 8.56 4.26 20.26
CA GLU A 95 8.63 5.59 20.90
C GLU A 95 9.43 6.57 20.04
N TYR A 96 10.58 6.13 19.51
CA TYR A 96 11.37 6.92 18.57
C TYR A 96 10.57 7.27 17.32
N LEU A 97 9.88 6.29 16.69
CA LEU A 97 9.12 6.51 15.48
C LEU A 97 7.98 7.51 15.69
N ILE A 98 7.24 7.38 16.80
CA ILE A 98 6.17 8.32 17.17
C ILE A 98 6.76 9.71 17.36
N ARG A 99 7.85 9.86 18.11
CA ARG A 99 8.49 11.15 18.38
C ARG A 99 9.05 11.78 17.10
N ALA A 100 9.70 11.00 16.24
CA ALA A 100 10.23 11.49 14.97
C ALA A 100 9.14 12.05 14.04
N ILE A 101 7.93 11.49 14.08
CA ILE A 101 6.79 12.00 13.30
C ILE A 101 6.18 13.23 13.95
N LYS A 102 5.96 13.23 15.27
CA LYS A 102 5.28 14.33 15.99
C LYS A 102 6.17 15.54 16.23
N GLU A 103 7.45 15.29 16.47
CA GLU A 103 8.46 16.28 16.83
C GLU A 103 9.70 16.16 15.93
N PRO A 104 9.56 16.39 14.60
CA PRO A 104 10.61 16.07 13.64
C PRO A 104 11.93 16.85 13.81
N SER A 105 11.97 17.81 14.73
CA SER A 105 13.17 18.57 15.07
C SER A 105 13.89 18.02 16.31
N ALA A 106 13.29 17.07 17.03
CA ALA A 106 13.85 16.56 18.28
C ALA A 106 15.07 15.65 18.02
N ASP A 107 14.93 14.70 17.10
CA ASP A 107 15.95 13.71 16.77
C ASP A 107 16.32 13.81 15.28
N LEU A 108 17.30 14.66 14.97
CA LEU A 108 17.77 14.81 13.58
C LEU A 108 18.62 13.61 13.18
N ARG A 109 18.23 12.94 12.09
CA ARG A 109 18.94 11.77 11.56
C ARG A 109 20.25 12.18 10.88
N ALA A 110 21.37 11.52 11.19
CA ALA A 110 22.64 11.73 10.51
C ALA A 110 22.52 11.46 8.99
N GLY A 111 23.21 12.26 8.18
CA GLY A 111 23.24 12.12 6.72
C GLY A 111 22.05 12.72 5.97
N TYR A 112 21.06 13.28 6.67
CA TYR A 112 19.88 13.90 6.05
C TYR A 112 19.85 15.41 6.33
N PRO A 113 20.30 16.25 5.37
CA PRO A 113 20.40 17.70 5.57
C PRO A 113 19.03 18.41 5.51
N VAL A 114 18.02 17.76 4.96
CA VAL A 114 16.67 18.32 4.86
C VAL A 114 15.86 17.88 6.08
N GLN A 115 15.44 18.88 6.86
CA GLN A 115 14.61 18.63 8.03
C GLN A 115 13.19 18.27 7.60
N MET A 116 12.63 17.22 8.21
CA MET A 116 11.23 16.84 8.03
C MET A 116 10.31 17.98 8.49
N PRO A 117 9.34 18.42 7.68
CA PRO A 117 8.41 19.48 8.07
C PRO A 117 7.46 19.02 9.16
N ARG A 118 6.95 19.95 9.97
CA ARG A 118 5.87 19.67 10.92
C ARG A 118 4.61 19.24 10.18
N ASN A 119 3.85 18.36 10.81
CA ASN A 119 2.56 17.87 10.33
C ASN A 119 1.46 18.12 11.37
N ASN A 120 0.20 17.85 10.99
CA ASN A 120 -0.97 18.00 11.84
C ASN A 120 -1.71 16.67 12.06
N LEU A 121 -0.97 15.55 12.04
CA LEU A 121 -1.53 14.23 12.25
C LEU A 121 -1.99 14.05 13.69
N ASP A 122 -3.14 13.40 13.87
CA ASP A 122 -3.59 12.97 15.17
C ASP A 122 -2.88 11.68 15.62
N ASP A 123 -3.10 11.27 16.88
CA ASP A 123 -2.41 10.11 17.44
C ASP A 123 -2.73 8.80 16.72
N GLN A 124 -3.97 8.62 16.23
CA GLN A 124 -4.35 7.44 15.47
C GLN A 124 -3.67 7.40 14.10
N GLN A 125 -3.60 8.53 13.43
CA GLN A 125 -2.92 8.68 12.15
C GLN A 125 -1.42 8.40 12.27
N VAL A 126 -0.80 8.90 13.34
CA VAL A 126 0.61 8.59 13.65
C VAL A 126 0.79 7.09 13.89
N ALA A 127 -0.10 6.47 14.68
CA ALA A 127 -0.05 5.02 14.93
C ALA A 127 -0.20 4.19 13.64
N ASP A 128 -1.06 4.60 12.72
CA ASP A 128 -1.23 3.91 11.43
C ASP A 128 0.05 4.02 10.56
N ILE A 129 0.72 5.18 10.53
CA ILE A 129 2.00 5.34 9.83
C ILE A 129 3.10 4.50 10.49
N VAL A 130 3.16 4.47 11.82
CA VAL A 130 4.12 3.63 12.56
C VAL A 130 3.88 2.15 12.28
N ALA A 131 2.61 1.71 12.19
CA ALA A 131 2.28 0.34 11.80
C ALA A 131 2.80 0.02 10.38
N TYR A 132 2.64 0.93 9.43
CA TYR A 132 3.22 0.77 8.10
C TYR A 132 4.74 0.65 8.12
N ILE A 133 5.43 1.48 8.91
CA ILE A 133 6.89 1.39 9.07
C ILE A 133 7.30 0.04 9.69
N ASN A 134 6.54 -0.47 10.65
CA ASN A 134 6.76 -1.78 11.26
C ASN A 134 6.57 -2.92 10.25
N ASP A 135 5.55 -2.85 9.39
CA ASP A 135 5.32 -3.84 8.32
C ASP A 135 6.49 -3.86 7.31
N LEU A 136 7.20 -2.74 7.15
CA LEU A 136 8.40 -2.64 6.32
C LEU A 136 9.69 -3.11 7.00
N ALA A 137 9.66 -3.53 8.27
CA ALA A 137 10.88 -3.89 9.03
C ALA A 137 11.68 -5.03 8.40
N ALA A 138 11.03 -5.99 7.76
CA ALA A 138 11.66 -7.12 7.07
C ALA A 138 12.09 -6.81 5.62
N VAL A 139 11.75 -5.64 5.09
CA VAL A 139 12.10 -5.23 3.73
C VAL A 139 13.53 -4.73 3.70
N THR A 140 14.37 -5.33 2.88
CA THR A 140 15.76 -4.88 2.70
C THR A 140 15.79 -3.58 1.89
N PRO A 141 16.41 -2.50 2.40
CA PRO A 141 16.54 -1.26 1.64
C PRO A 141 17.25 -1.47 0.31
N GLY A 142 16.67 -1.00 -0.78
CA GLY A 142 17.30 -1.02 -2.11
C GLY A 142 17.22 -2.35 -2.86
N GLY A 143 16.27 -3.23 -2.48
CA GLY A 143 15.93 -4.45 -3.24
C GLY A 143 15.22 -4.14 -4.56
#